data_5babc78d2e7abdc1bf130eda32d0be63
#
_entry.id   5babc78d2e7abdc1bf130eda32d0be63
#
_cell.length_a   1.000
_cell.length_b   1.000
_cell.length_c   1.000
_cell.angle_alpha   90.00
_cell.angle_beta   90.00
_cell.angle_gamma   90.00
#
_symmetry.space_group_name_H-M   'P 1'
#
loop_
_entity.id
_entity.type
_entity.pdbx_description
1 polymer ?
#
loop_
_entity_poly.entity_id
_entity_poly.type
_entity_poly.pdbx_seq_one_letter_code
_entity_poly.pdbx_strand_id
1 'polypeptide(L)'
;MGVSGSGKTTVGKALASALEIPFYDADDFHPQVNIMKMEQGIPLQDIDREFWLETLSKNLTKWDAATGAVLACSALKEMYRTALHSGVNNDMTWVYLYGRSELIKERMASRRGHYFKPELLDSQLADLEPPQYGWHFNISSSVDHIVKSILNKLGHTD
;
A
#
# COMPACT_ATOMS: atom_id res chain seq x y z
N MET A 1 0.72 0.01 -3.87
CA MET A 1 -0.64 -0.28 -3.41
C MET A 1 -1.03 -1.73 -3.67
N GLY A 2 -2.14 -2.22 -3.12
CA GLY A 2 -2.67 -3.57 -3.31
C GLY A 2 -3.25 -4.14 -2.02
N VAL A 3 -3.89 -5.31 -2.10
CA VAL A 3 -4.53 -5.98 -0.94
C VAL A 3 -3.51 -6.46 0.09
N SER A 4 -3.96 -6.81 1.28
CA SER A 4 -3.12 -7.46 2.29
C SER A 4 -2.48 -8.74 1.73
N GLY A 5 -1.26 -9.04 2.12
CA GLY A 5 -0.53 -10.20 1.56
C GLY A 5 0.15 -9.96 0.21
N SER A 6 -0.09 -8.84 -0.48
CA SER A 6 0.56 -8.55 -1.77
C SER A 6 2.05 -8.17 -1.68
N GLY A 7 2.61 -7.99 -0.48
CA GLY A 7 4.04 -7.70 -0.30
C GLY A 7 4.41 -6.22 -0.29
N LYS A 8 3.44 -5.32 -0.13
CA LYS A 8 3.66 -3.85 -0.11
C LYS A 8 4.79 -3.41 0.82
N THR A 9 4.76 -3.87 2.07
CA THR A 9 5.75 -3.49 3.09
C THR A 9 7.15 -3.99 2.70
N THR A 10 7.26 -5.21 2.18
CA THR A 10 8.55 -5.81 1.78
C THR A 10 9.15 -5.07 0.58
N VAL A 11 8.37 -4.89 -0.48
CA VAL A 11 8.79 -4.15 -1.68
C VAL A 11 9.06 -2.68 -1.33
N GLY A 12 8.18 -2.06 -0.54
CA GLY A 12 8.30 -0.67 -0.14
C GLY A 12 9.56 -0.38 0.66
N LYS A 13 9.90 -1.21 1.65
CA LYS A 13 11.15 -1.08 2.42
C LYS A 13 12.38 -1.25 1.55
N ALA A 14 12.41 -2.25 0.67
CA ALA A 14 13.54 -2.46 -0.23
C ALA A 14 13.72 -1.30 -1.21
N LEU A 15 12.61 -0.77 -1.76
CA LEU A 15 12.62 0.39 -2.64
C LEU A 15 13.09 1.65 -1.92
N ALA A 16 12.57 1.93 -0.72
CA ALA A 16 12.94 3.09 0.09
C ALA A 16 14.44 3.08 0.44
N SER A 17 14.97 1.88 0.79
CA SER A 17 16.39 1.69 1.04
C SER A 17 17.25 1.97 -0.20
N ALA A 18 16.81 1.51 -1.37
CA ALA A 18 17.55 1.72 -2.62
C ALA A 18 17.50 3.19 -3.11
N LEU A 19 16.44 3.91 -2.77
CA LEU A 19 16.28 5.35 -3.08
C LEU A 19 16.84 6.27 -2.00
N GLU A 20 17.30 5.72 -0.86
CA GLU A 20 17.77 6.47 0.31
C GLU A 20 16.73 7.48 0.84
N ILE A 21 15.43 7.13 0.78
CA ILE A 21 14.32 7.95 1.29
C ILE A 21 13.51 7.20 2.36
N PRO A 22 12.74 7.91 3.21
CA PRO A 22 11.95 7.29 4.25
C PRO A 22 10.89 6.31 3.72
N PHE A 23 10.64 5.25 4.50
CA PHE A 23 9.53 4.31 4.31
C PHE A 23 8.47 4.52 5.40
N TYR A 24 7.21 4.53 5.00
CA TYR A 24 6.06 4.55 5.91
C TYR A 24 5.07 3.46 5.54
N ASP A 25 4.45 2.83 6.55
CA ASP A 25 3.31 1.94 6.37
C ASP A 25 2.04 2.68 6.77
N ALA A 26 1.07 2.73 5.86
CA ALA A 26 -0.19 3.42 6.09
C ALA A 26 -1.00 2.82 7.25
N ASP A 27 -0.78 1.53 7.54
CA ASP A 27 -1.47 0.84 8.64
C ASP A 27 -1.08 1.42 10.00
N ASP A 28 0.12 2.02 10.15
CA ASP A 28 0.59 2.66 11.37
C ASP A 28 -0.20 3.95 11.73
N PHE A 29 -0.96 4.48 10.78
CA PHE A 29 -1.74 5.72 10.93
C PHE A 29 -3.22 5.50 11.20
N HIS A 30 -3.66 4.24 11.34
CA HIS A 30 -5.04 3.96 11.70
C HIS A 30 -5.37 4.40 13.12
N PRO A 31 -6.53 5.05 13.34
CA PRO A 31 -7.01 5.31 14.69
C PRO A 31 -7.31 3.99 15.42
N GLN A 32 -7.18 4.01 16.75
CA GLN A 32 -7.33 2.81 17.57
C GLN A 32 -8.66 2.09 17.32
N VAL A 33 -9.75 2.82 17.05
CA VAL A 33 -11.06 2.22 16.75
C VAL A 33 -11.02 1.34 15.50
N ASN A 34 -10.26 1.74 14.47
CA ASN A 34 -10.10 0.95 13.26
C ASN A 34 -9.25 -0.30 13.50
N ILE A 35 -8.18 -0.16 14.29
CA ILE A 35 -7.34 -1.29 14.70
C ILE A 35 -8.19 -2.34 15.41
N MET A 36 -9.01 -1.94 16.38
CA MET A 36 -9.90 -2.84 17.11
C MET A 36 -10.92 -3.55 16.19
N LYS A 37 -11.49 -2.87 15.22
CA LYS A 37 -12.38 -3.49 14.21
C LYS A 37 -11.63 -4.55 13.41
N MET A 38 -10.46 -4.23 12.90
CA MET A 38 -9.64 -5.16 12.10
C MET A 38 -9.20 -6.38 12.91
N GLU A 39 -8.81 -6.22 14.18
CA GLU A 39 -8.49 -7.32 15.10
C GLU A 39 -9.68 -8.25 15.34
N GLN A 40 -10.89 -7.71 15.36
CA GLN A 40 -12.13 -8.49 15.49
C GLN A 40 -12.56 -9.14 14.16
N GLY A 41 -11.88 -8.83 13.04
CA GLY A 41 -12.24 -9.31 11.71
C GLY A 41 -13.41 -8.54 11.10
N ILE A 42 -13.69 -7.33 11.59
CA ILE A 42 -14.75 -6.45 11.08
C ILE A 42 -14.17 -5.59 9.97
N PRO A 43 -14.66 -5.68 8.72
CA PRO A 43 -14.21 -4.83 7.63
C PRO A 43 -14.48 -3.36 7.92
N LEU A 44 -13.51 -2.50 7.57
CA LEU A 44 -13.70 -1.06 7.65
C LEU A 44 -14.61 -0.59 6.51
N GLN A 45 -15.54 0.31 6.83
CA GLN A 45 -16.35 1.02 5.86
C GLN A 45 -15.64 2.31 5.39
N ASP A 46 -16.15 2.97 4.35
CA ASP A 46 -15.55 4.19 3.82
C ASP A 46 -15.48 5.30 4.88
N ILE A 47 -16.52 5.45 5.69
CA ILE A 47 -16.58 6.41 6.81
C ILE A 47 -15.48 6.17 7.85
N ASP A 48 -15.12 4.91 8.11
CA ASP A 48 -14.05 4.56 9.06
C ASP A 48 -12.67 5.02 8.54
N ARG A 49 -12.52 5.15 7.22
CA ARG A 49 -11.26 5.52 6.57
C ARG A 49 -11.05 7.02 6.39
N GLU A 50 -12.08 7.86 6.55
CA GLU A 50 -11.99 9.31 6.29
C GLU A 50 -10.87 9.97 7.09
N PHE A 51 -10.86 9.80 8.42
CA PHE A 51 -9.82 10.36 9.27
C PHE A 51 -8.42 9.83 8.96
N TRP A 52 -8.32 8.53 8.63
CA TRP A 52 -7.07 7.89 8.24
C TRP A 52 -6.54 8.46 6.92
N LEU A 53 -7.39 8.61 5.90
CA LEU A 53 -7.03 9.21 4.61
C LEU A 53 -6.61 10.67 4.76
N GLU A 54 -7.33 11.45 5.57
CA GLU A 54 -6.97 12.84 5.87
C GLU A 54 -5.60 12.93 6.56
N THR A 55 -5.34 12.05 7.52
CA THR A 55 -4.05 11.97 8.22
C THR A 55 -2.92 11.64 7.25
N LEU A 56 -3.11 10.67 6.38
CA LEU A 56 -2.12 10.29 5.36
C LEU A 56 -1.89 11.41 4.35
N SER A 57 -2.95 12.07 3.85
CA SER A 57 -2.85 13.18 2.91
C SER A 57 -2.01 14.34 3.50
N LYS A 58 -2.26 14.70 4.77
CA LYS A 58 -1.44 15.71 5.48
C LYS A 58 0.03 15.31 5.63
N ASN A 59 0.30 14.03 5.87
CA ASN A 59 1.67 13.55 5.96
C ASN A 59 2.34 13.49 4.57
N LEU A 60 1.63 13.07 3.53
CA LEU A 60 2.12 13.10 2.16
C LEU A 60 2.54 14.50 1.73
N THR A 61 1.76 15.55 2.07
CA THR A 61 2.15 16.95 1.83
C THR A 61 3.50 17.29 2.48
N LYS A 62 3.72 16.83 3.72
CA LYS A 62 4.98 17.09 4.44
C LYS A 62 6.15 16.32 3.84
N TRP A 63 5.94 15.05 3.47
CA TRP A 63 6.98 14.21 2.87
C TRP A 63 7.35 14.69 1.48
N ASP A 64 6.36 15.12 0.68
CA ASP A 64 6.55 15.69 -0.65
C ASP A 64 7.41 16.98 -0.60
N ALA A 65 7.16 17.83 0.39
CA ALA A 65 7.94 19.05 0.61
C ALA A 65 9.36 18.81 1.16
N ALA A 66 9.67 17.58 1.57
CA ALA A 66 10.99 17.20 2.10
C ALA A 66 11.78 16.39 1.04
N THR A 67 12.19 15.18 1.38
CA THR A 67 12.97 14.29 0.50
C THR A 67 12.12 13.31 -0.30
N GLY A 68 10.81 13.39 -0.18
CA GLY A 68 9.89 12.36 -0.64
C GLY A 68 9.81 11.17 0.31
N ALA A 69 9.00 10.18 -0.02
CA ALA A 69 8.87 8.96 0.76
C ALA A 69 8.30 7.81 -0.08
N VAL A 70 8.52 6.58 0.39
CA VAL A 70 7.77 5.41 -0.07
C VAL A 70 6.67 5.10 0.94
N LEU A 71 5.42 5.10 0.50
CA LEU A 71 4.26 4.75 1.33
C LEU A 71 3.69 3.39 0.90
N ALA A 72 3.68 2.42 1.79
CA ALA A 72 2.89 1.20 1.63
C ALA A 72 1.45 1.45 2.07
N CYS A 73 0.51 1.46 1.15
CA CYS A 73 -0.91 1.71 1.41
C CYS A 73 -1.78 0.75 0.59
N SER A 74 -2.88 0.26 1.13
CA SER A 74 -3.82 -0.56 0.35
C SER A 74 -4.43 0.23 -0.80
N ALA A 75 -4.92 1.44 -0.57
CA ALA A 75 -5.46 2.40 -1.55
C ALA A 75 -6.41 1.74 -2.57
N LEU A 76 -7.35 0.90 -2.07
CA LEU A 76 -8.13 -0.04 -2.88
C LEU A 76 -9.07 0.65 -3.86
N LYS A 77 -9.78 1.69 -3.42
CA LYS A 77 -10.76 2.43 -4.24
C LYS A 77 -10.13 3.68 -4.85
N GLU A 78 -10.66 4.09 -6.02
CA GLU A 78 -10.22 5.32 -6.68
C GLU A 78 -10.43 6.56 -5.82
N MET A 79 -11.52 6.63 -5.08
CA MET A 79 -11.78 7.75 -4.18
C MET A 79 -10.70 7.87 -3.08
N TYR A 80 -10.12 6.76 -2.60
CA TYR A 80 -9.01 6.80 -1.64
C TYR A 80 -7.73 7.34 -2.28
N ARG A 81 -7.44 6.90 -3.52
CA ARG A 81 -6.29 7.38 -4.28
C ARG A 81 -6.37 8.87 -4.57
N THR A 82 -7.56 9.34 -4.94
CA THR A 82 -7.84 10.77 -5.13
C THR A 82 -7.61 11.56 -3.85
N ALA A 83 -8.11 11.08 -2.71
CA ALA A 83 -7.89 11.73 -1.41
C ALA A 83 -6.41 11.81 -1.03
N LEU A 84 -5.65 10.73 -1.26
CA LEU A 84 -4.21 10.70 -1.00
C LEU A 84 -3.44 11.64 -1.95
N HIS A 85 -3.79 11.65 -3.24
CA HIS A 85 -3.12 12.48 -4.23
C HIS A 85 -3.34 13.98 -3.99
N SER A 86 -4.48 14.38 -3.41
CA SER A 86 -4.79 15.78 -3.12
C SER A 86 -3.82 16.46 -2.15
N GLY A 87 -3.04 15.68 -1.39
CA GLY A 87 -2.00 16.18 -0.49
C GLY A 87 -0.63 16.37 -1.13
N VAL A 88 -0.46 16.06 -2.41
CA VAL A 88 0.84 16.05 -3.10
C VAL A 88 0.84 17.09 -4.22
N ASN A 89 1.90 17.93 -4.26
CA ASN A 89 2.06 18.96 -5.30
C ASN A 89 2.94 18.48 -6.48
N ASN A 90 3.76 17.46 -6.24
CA ASN A 90 4.60 16.82 -7.24
C ASN A 90 3.95 15.53 -7.77
N ASP A 91 4.58 14.91 -8.75
CA ASP A 91 4.07 13.66 -9.30
C ASP A 91 4.16 12.51 -8.29
N MET A 92 3.01 11.89 -7.99
CA MET A 92 2.94 10.68 -7.20
C MET A 92 2.98 9.46 -8.13
N THR A 93 3.99 8.61 -7.96
CA THR A 93 4.08 7.35 -8.70
C THR A 93 3.29 6.26 -7.99
N TRP A 94 2.27 5.74 -8.67
CA TRP A 94 1.47 4.62 -8.20
C TRP A 94 2.09 3.29 -8.64
N VAL A 95 2.39 2.44 -7.68
CA VAL A 95 2.88 1.06 -7.91
C VAL A 95 1.83 0.09 -7.39
N TYR A 96 1.20 -0.65 -8.30
CA TYR A 96 0.19 -1.65 -7.99
C TYR A 96 0.79 -3.05 -7.97
N LEU A 97 0.77 -3.69 -6.80
CA LEU A 97 1.19 -5.07 -6.60
C LEU A 97 -0.04 -5.97 -6.67
N TYR A 98 -0.13 -6.79 -7.70
CA TYR A 98 -1.25 -7.68 -7.95
C TYR A 98 -0.83 -9.14 -8.08
N GLY A 99 -1.74 -10.06 -7.83
CA GLY A 99 -1.50 -11.49 -8.00
C GLY A 99 -2.78 -12.30 -7.84
N ARG A 100 -2.68 -13.60 -8.08
CA ARG A 100 -3.81 -14.51 -7.89
C ARG A 100 -4.17 -14.59 -6.41
N SER A 101 -5.46 -14.67 -6.11
CA SER A 101 -5.99 -14.73 -4.74
C SER A 101 -5.43 -15.92 -3.95
N GLU A 102 -5.18 -17.05 -4.62
CA GLU A 102 -4.60 -18.25 -4.01
C GLU A 102 -3.20 -17.97 -3.45
N LEU A 103 -2.33 -17.34 -4.26
CA LEU A 103 -0.98 -16.97 -3.84
C LEU A 103 -1.00 -15.98 -2.67
N ILE A 104 -1.92 -15.04 -2.69
CA ILE A 104 -2.09 -14.06 -1.60
C ILE A 104 -2.53 -14.77 -0.32
N LYS A 105 -3.53 -15.67 -0.41
CA LYS A 105 -4.00 -16.49 0.72
C LYS A 105 -2.89 -17.36 1.32
N GLU A 106 -2.09 -18.02 0.49
CA GLU A 106 -0.93 -18.81 0.92
C GLU A 106 0.10 -17.96 1.67
N ARG A 107 0.43 -16.77 1.15
CA ARG A 107 1.35 -15.83 1.80
C ARG A 107 0.82 -15.32 3.13
N MET A 108 -0.48 -15.06 3.23
CA MET A 108 -1.09 -14.65 4.48
C MET A 108 -1.11 -15.76 5.51
N ALA A 109 -1.41 -16.99 5.12
CA ALA A 109 -1.42 -18.16 6.00
C ALA A 109 -0.02 -18.47 6.59
N SER A 110 1.05 -18.18 5.84
CA SER A 110 2.44 -18.40 6.28
C SER A 110 2.96 -17.31 7.25
N ARG A 111 2.26 -16.19 7.41
CA ARG A 111 2.68 -15.09 8.31
C ARG A 111 2.32 -15.41 9.75
N ARG A 112 3.32 -15.40 10.65
CA ARG A 112 3.11 -15.45 12.10
C ARG A 112 2.96 -14.03 12.66
N GLY A 113 1.93 -13.79 13.49
CA GLY A 113 1.81 -12.57 14.30
C GLY A 113 1.14 -11.36 13.63
N HIS A 114 0.38 -11.53 12.55
CA HIS A 114 -0.43 -10.45 11.99
C HIS A 114 -1.91 -10.58 12.37
N TYR A 115 -2.52 -9.46 12.79
CA TYR A 115 -3.92 -9.33 13.18
C TYR A 115 -4.92 -9.50 12.02
N PHE A 116 -4.43 -9.68 10.78
CA PHE A 116 -5.29 -9.69 9.61
C PHE A 116 -5.89 -11.07 9.36
N LYS A 117 -7.19 -11.17 9.56
CA LYS A 117 -7.94 -12.40 9.35
C LYS A 117 -8.21 -12.65 7.85
N PRO A 118 -8.25 -13.92 7.39
CA PRO A 118 -8.53 -14.26 5.99
C PRO A 118 -9.82 -13.65 5.45
N GLU A 119 -10.85 -13.52 6.30
CA GLU A 119 -12.15 -12.95 5.94
C GLU A 119 -12.06 -11.49 5.47
N LEU A 120 -11.07 -10.75 5.99
CA LEU A 120 -10.82 -9.37 5.56
C LEU A 120 -10.20 -9.29 4.16
N LEU A 121 -9.53 -10.35 3.69
CA LEU A 121 -9.00 -10.37 2.34
C LEU A 121 -10.10 -10.40 1.28
N ASP A 122 -11.14 -11.21 1.48
CA ASP A 122 -12.26 -11.30 0.53
C ASP A 122 -12.99 -9.94 0.45
N SER A 123 -13.14 -9.24 1.58
CA SER A 123 -13.66 -7.86 1.59
C SER A 123 -12.74 -6.89 0.84
N GLN A 124 -11.42 -6.99 1.02
CA GLN A 124 -10.48 -6.14 0.28
C GLN A 124 -10.47 -6.42 -1.23
N LEU A 125 -10.61 -7.67 -1.63
CA LEU A 125 -10.73 -8.05 -3.04
C LEU A 125 -12.02 -7.52 -3.66
N ALA A 126 -13.12 -7.49 -2.91
CA ALA A 126 -14.40 -6.92 -3.34
C ALA A 126 -14.33 -5.38 -3.46
N ASP A 127 -13.58 -4.70 -2.57
CA ASP A 127 -13.37 -3.25 -2.59
C ASP A 127 -12.33 -2.81 -3.63
N LEU A 128 -11.53 -3.73 -4.16
CA LEU A 128 -10.42 -3.39 -5.04
C LEU A 128 -10.90 -2.91 -6.41
N GLU A 129 -10.61 -1.66 -6.70
CA GLU A 129 -10.72 -1.04 -8.02
C GLU A 129 -9.30 -0.95 -8.62
N PRO A 130 -8.88 -1.89 -9.51
CA PRO A 130 -7.54 -1.85 -10.10
C PRO A 130 -7.32 -0.52 -10.86
N PRO A 131 -6.24 0.22 -10.58
CA PRO A 131 -5.98 1.48 -11.29
C PRO A 131 -5.70 1.22 -12.77
N GLN A 132 -6.14 2.13 -13.63
CA GLN A 132 -5.84 2.09 -15.07
C GLN A 132 -4.56 2.88 -15.41
N TYR A 133 -3.84 3.34 -14.39
CA TYR A 133 -2.61 4.15 -14.46
C TYR A 133 -1.54 3.59 -13.52
N GLY A 134 -0.38 4.19 -13.53
CA GLY A 134 0.75 3.76 -12.71
C GLY A 134 1.45 2.51 -13.24
N TRP A 135 2.24 1.88 -12.41
CA TRP A 135 3.03 0.69 -12.77
C TRP A 135 2.51 -0.55 -12.06
N HIS A 136 2.25 -1.59 -12.81
CA HIS A 136 1.64 -2.83 -12.31
C HIS A 136 2.68 -3.94 -12.29
N PHE A 137 2.82 -4.61 -11.13
CA PHE A 137 3.76 -5.72 -10.97
C PHE A 137 3.06 -6.94 -10.39
N ASN A 138 3.26 -8.08 -11.09
CA ASN A 138 2.78 -9.35 -10.59
C ASN A 138 3.67 -9.83 -9.43
N ILE A 139 3.05 -10.15 -8.30
CA ILE A 139 3.76 -10.60 -7.08
C ILE A 139 4.34 -12.02 -7.20
N SER A 140 4.11 -12.75 -8.28
CA SER A 140 4.84 -13.99 -8.57
C SER A 140 6.32 -13.74 -8.86
N SER A 141 6.68 -12.52 -9.27
CA SER A 141 8.06 -12.08 -9.42
C SER A 141 8.75 -11.91 -8.05
N SER A 142 10.08 -12.04 -8.03
CA SER A 142 10.84 -11.76 -6.80
C SER A 142 10.80 -10.28 -6.43
N VAL A 143 10.99 -9.99 -5.14
CA VAL A 143 11.07 -8.62 -4.62
C VAL A 143 12.16 -7.83 -5.35
N ASP A 144 13.35 -8.43 -5.51
CA ASP A 144 14.48 -7.79 -6.20
C ASP A 144 14.16 -7.43 -7.65
N HIS A 145 13.46 -8.32 -8.36
CA HIS A 145 13.04 -8.04 -9.74
C HIS A 145 12.06 -6.87 -9.80
N ILE A 146 11.08 -6.82 -8.88
CA ILE A 146 10.10 -5.73 -8.81
C ILE A 146 10.80 -4.41 -8.49
N VAL A 147 11.68 -4.40 -7.49
CA VAL A 147 12.42 -3.19 -7.07
C VAL A 147 13.31 -2.68 -8.20
N LYS A 148 14.11 -3.54 -8.84
CA LYS A 148 14.94 -3.15 -10.00
C LYS A 148 14.10 -2.59 -11.13
N SER A 149 12.96 -3.20 -11.43
CA SER A 149 12.07 -2.71 -12.48
C SER A 149 11.49 -1.32 -12.16
N ILE A 150 11.19 -1.05 -10.88
CA ILE A 150 10.73 0.28 -10.44
C ILE A 150 11.86 1.30 -10.57
N LEU A 151 13.06 0.97 -10.09
CA LEU A 151 14.24 1.86 -10.16
C LEU A 151 14.56 2.24 -11.61
N ASN A 152 14.57 1.27 -12.52
CA ASN A 152 14.78 1.52 -13.95
C ASN A 152 13.74 2.48 -14.53
N LYS A 153 12.46 2.33 -14.14
CA LYS A 153 11.39 3.23 -14.59
C LYS A 153 11.52 4.64 -14.02
N LEU A 154 12.12 4.79 -12.83
CA LEU A 154 12.43 6.08 -12.20
C LEU A 154 13.71 6.72 -12.78
N GLY A 155 14.42 6.04 -13.69
CA GLY A 155 15.68 6.53 -14.24
C GLY A 155 16.92 6.27 -13.37
N HIS A 156 16.78 5.49 -12.31
CA HIS A 156 17.89 4.99 -11.48
C HIS A 156 18.43 3.69 -12.11
N THR A 157 19.23 3.81 -13.15
CA THR A 157 19.98 2.68 -13.72
C THR A 157 21.39 2.66 -13.12
N ASP A 158 21.83 1.48 -12.61
CA ASP A 158 23.22 1.23 -12.23
C ASP A 158 24.16 1.35 -13.46
#